data_c253b0c3e87aff6be353d2f4d5bc2372
#
_entry.id   c253b0c3e87aff6be353d2f4d5bc2372
#
_cell.length_a   1.000
_cell.length_b   1.000
_cell.length_c   1.000
_cell.angle_alpha   90.00
_cell.angle_beta   90.00
_cell.angle_gamma   90.00
#
_symmetry.space_group_name_H-M   'P 1'
#
loop_
_entity.id
_entity.type
_entity.pdbx_description
1 polymer ?
#
loop_
_entity_poly.entity_id
_entity_poly.type
_entity_poly.pdbx_seq_one_letter_code
_entity_poly.pdbx_strand_id
1 'polypeptide(L)' 'MLELALEAERNAIRRYKRRAAQADALDEVALKVQIEDLIVDETRHAEEMERILTDWKT' A
#
# COMPACT_ATOMS: atom_id res chain seq x y z
N MET A 1 -0.96 3.36 18.58
CA MET A 1 -1.20 4.40 17.56
C MET A 1 -0.50 4.08 16.25
N LEU A 2 0.81 3.80 16.28
CA LEU A 2 1.53 3.44 15.05
C LEU A 2 1.04 2.11 14.46
N GLU A 3 0.64 1.16 15.30
CA GLU A 3 0.06 -0.10 14.85
C GLU A 3 -1.23 0.11 14.06
N LEU A 4 -2.08 1.06 14.49
CA LEU A 4 -3.31 1.38 13.77
C LEU A 4 -3.01 2.04 12.43
N ALA A 5 -1.99 2.90 12.38
CA ALA A 5 -1.56 3.53 11.14
C ALA A 5 -1.03 2.49 10.15
N LEU A 6 -0.25 1.53 10.63
CA LEU A 6 0.28 0.45 9.81
C LEU A 6 -0.85 -0.42 9.24
N GLU A 7 -1.83 -0.74 10.08
CA GLU A 7 -2.99 -1.51 9.64
C GLU A 7 -3.78 -0.77 8.56
N ALA A 8 -3.96 0.55 8.73
CA ALA A 8 -4.64 1.38 7.75
C ALA A 8 -3.89 1.40 6.41
N GLU A 9 -2.55 1.47 6.45
CA GLU A 9 -1.73 1.41 5.24
C GLU A 9 -1.88 0.06 4.53
N ARG A 10 -1.85 -1.03 5.27
CA ARG A 10 -2.03 -2.37 4.70
C ARG A 10 -3.40 -2.54 4.07
N ASN A 11 -4.44 -2.00 4.70
CA ASN A 11 -5.79 -2.02 4.15
C ASN A 11 -5.88 -1.21 2.87
N ALA A 12 -5.23 -0.04 2.82
CA ALA A 12 -5.18 0.79 1.63
C ALA A 12 -4.48 0.05 0.47
N ILE A 13 -3.37 -0.63 0.76
CA ILE A 13 -2.64 -1.42 -0.24
C ILE A 13 -3.54 -2.51 -0.83
N ARG A 14 -4.29 -3.22 0.01
CA ARG A 14 -5.22 -4.25 -0.46
C ARG A 14 -6.29 -3.67 -1.38
N ARG A 15 -6.84 -2.50 -1.04
CA ARG A 15 -7.83 -1.83 -1.89
C ARG A 15 -7.25 -1.41 -3.22
N TYR A 16 -6.03 -0.86 -3.21
CA TYR A 16 -5.35 -0.46 -4.43
C TYR A 16 -5.05 -1.65 -5.34
N LYS A 17 -4.64 -2.78 -4.76
CA LYS A 17 -4.38 -4.01 -5.54
C LYS A 17 -5.64 -4.48 -6.26
N ARG A 18 -6.79 -4.41 -5.60
CA ARG A 18 -8.07 -4.76 -6.24
C ARG A 18 -8.40 -3.80 -7.38
N ARG A 19 -8.18 -2.50 -7.17
CA ARG A 19 -8.43 -1.49 -8.21
C ARG A 19 -7.48 -1.65 -9.39
N ALA A 20 -6.23 -1.97 -9.13
CA ALA A 20 -5.27 -2.23 -10.20
C ALA A 20 -5.69 -3.44 -11.05
N ALA A 21 -6.18 -4.49 -10.40
CA ALA A 21 -6.70 -5.67 -11.11
C ALA A 21 -7.92 -5.31 -11.96
N GLN A 22 -8.82 -4.46 -11.46
CA GLN A 22 -9.98 -4.00 -12.22
C GLN A 22 -9.57 -3.16 -13.41
N ALA A 23 -8.59 -2.26 -13.23
CA ALA A 23 -8.07 -1.45 -14.31
C ALA A 23 -7.42 -2.31 -15.39
N ASP A 24 -6.69 -3.35 -14.98
CA ASP A 24 -6.08 -4.30 -15.90
C ASP A 24 -7.14 -5.04 -16.70
N ALA A 25 -8.20 -5.51 -16.04
CA ALA A 25 -9.29 -6.22 -16.69
C ALA A 25 -10.03 -5.36 -17.71
N LEU A 26 -10.07 -4.03 -17.49
CA LEU A 26 -10.71 -3.07 -18.38
C LEU A 26 -9.74 -2.48 -19.39
N ASP A 27 -8.49 -2.94 -19.40
CA ASP A 27 -7.44 -2.46 -20.29
C ASP A 27 -7.13 -0.97 -20.09
N GLU A 28 -7.32 -0.48 -18.87
CA GLU A 28 -7.02 0.90 -18.48
C GLU A 28 -5.57 1.01 -18.02
N VAL A 29 -4.64 0.99 -18.98
CA VAL A 29 -3.21 0.87 -18.70
C VAL A 29 -2.67 2.05 -17.88
N ALA A 30 -3.03 3.28 -18.24
CA ALA A 30 -2.54 4.46 -17.52
C ALA A 30 -3.01 4.47 -16.08
N LEU A 31 -4.28 4.13 -15.85
CA LEU A 31 -4.86 4.06 -14.51
C LEU A 31 -4.18 2.97 -13.68
N LYS A 32 -3.94 1.81 -14.27
CA LYS A 32 -3.24 0.72 -13.62
C LYS A 32 -1.86 1.15 -13.13
N VAL A 33 -1.09 1.82 -14.01
CA VAL A 33 0.26 2.29 -13.67
C VAL A 33 0.20 3.30 -12.52
N GLN A 34 -0.74 4.23 -12.55
CA GLN A 34 -0.91 5.21 -11.47
C GLN A 34 -1.23 4.54 -10.14
N ILE A 35 -2.09 3.53 -10.15
CA ILE A 35 -2.44 2.79 -8.94
C ILE A 35 -1.24 1.99 -8.44
N GLU A 36 -0.47 1.37 -9.34
CA GLU A 36 0.73 0.64 -8.97
C GLU A 36 1.77 1.56 -8.31
N ASP A 37 1.90 2.80 -8.79
CA ASP A 37 2.78 3.79 -8.16
C ASP A 37 2.33 4.10 -6.73
N LEU A 38 1.01 4.21 -6.50
CA LEU A 38 0.47 4.39 -5.15
C LEU A 38 0.77 3.20 -4.26
N ILE A 39 0.68 1.98 -4.81
CA ILE A 39 1.01 0.76 -4.06
C ILE A 39 2.47 0.77 -3.64
N VAL A 40 3.37 1.18 -4.53
CA VAL A 40 4.81 1.28 -4.20
C VAL A 40 5.02 2.26 -3.05
N ASP A 41 4.42 3.44 -3.12
CA ASP A 41 4.57 4.46 -2.08
C ASP A 41 4.01 3.98 -0.75
N GLU A 42 2.81 3.41 -0.73
CA GLU A 42 2.18 2.93 0.51
C GLU A 42 2.92 1.73 1.09
N THR A 43 3.47 0.86 0.24
CA THR A 43 4.28 -0.27 0.68
C THR A 43 5.55 0.23 1.38
N ARG A 44 6.17 1.27 0.83
CA ARG A 44 7.36 1.88 1.43
C ARG A 44 7.05 2.48 2.80
N HIS A 45 5.91 3.17 2.91
CA HIS A 45 5.45 3.72 4.19
C HIS A 45 5.21 2.61 5.21
N ALA A 46 4.55 1.54 4.81
CA ALA A 46 4.28 0.40 5.69
C ALA A 46 5.57 -0.25 6.19
N GLU A 47 6.54 -0.43 5.31
CA GLU A 47 7.85 -0.98 5.68
C GLU A 47 8.59 -0.10 6.67
N GLU A 48 8.52 1.23 6.49
CA GLU A 48 9.10 2.16 7.45
C GLU A 48 8.44 2.07 8.81
N MET A 49 7.11 2.00 8.84
CA MET A 49 6.37 1.86 10.09
C MET A 49 6.72 0.56 10.80
N GLU A 50 6.83 -0.53 10.06
CA GLU A 50 7.23 -1.83 10.63
C GLU A 50 8.62 -1.76 11.25
N ARG A 51 9.55 -1.09 10.57
CA ARG A 51 10.91 -0.94 11.09
C ARG A 51 10.92 -0.12 12.37
N ILE A 52 10.17 0.99 12.41
CA ILE A 52 10.06 1.82 13.60
C ILE A 52 9.49 1.02 14.76
N LEU A 53 8.43 0.26 14.52
CA LEU A 53 7.82 -0.57 15.57
C LEU A 53 8.78 -1.63 16.09
N THR A 54 9.52 -2.26 15.20
CA THR A 54 10.51 -3.26 15.56
C THR A 54 11.63 -2.66 16.42
N ASP A 55 12.16 -1.50 16.01
CA ASP A 55 13.21 -0.81 16.74
C ASP A 55 12.72 -0.32 18.10
N TRP A 56 11.49 0.15 18.16
CA TRP A 56 10.88 0.63 19.39
C TRP A 56 10.73 -0.47 20.43
N LYS A 57 10.45 -1.69 19.99
CA LYS A 57 10.20 -2.82 20.86
C LYS A 57 11.50 -3.48 21.37
N THR A 58 12.62 -3.20 20.77
CA THR A 58 13.90 -3.72 21.18
C THR A 58 14.62 -2.75 22.10
#